data_ab5305ef69c87a4c1419e29554becbc4
#
_entry.id   ab5305ef69c87a4c1419e29554becbc4
#
_cell.length_a   1.000
_cell.length_b   1.000
_cell.length_c   1.000
_cell.angle_alpha   90.00
_cell.angle_beta   90.00
_cell.angle_gamma   90.00
#
_symmetry.space_group_name_H-M   'P 1'
#
loop_
_entity.id
_entity.type
_entity.pdbx_description
1 polymer ?
#
loop_
_entity_poly.entity_id
_entity_poly.type
_entity_poly.pdbx_seq_one_letter_code
_entity_poly.pdbx_strand_id
1 'polypeptide(L)'
;MRTLIATIAVFTAMAAAAFVLTPRAVDACAGLIGSNGSVNLGRTTTLAAYSGGVEHYITAFQFQGGGGEFGSLIPLPGVPTKVERGGDWTLQRLLRETAPVGVGGSGDASGVAAAGGVEVLQEVRIDALDLTVLKGGGADVAVWAEEHGFSLSPDAPEVLDFYATRSPIFLAAVFDAAAAAERGQVLGDGTPVHITIPTDNPWVPLRILGLGKQSDEFVGADVFLLTERQPAWLPAAGDGLFLSYYGQATDLLLDDLRADAGMGWMPETAWLTKLEVGSTAGDLKYDLAVDASGEGRPSFRSAGLIPLPNTGGAEDDASMPWAWLAVAAFAALSISLTGLRLVAGAVRR
;
A
#
# COMPACT_ATOMS: atom_id res chain seq x y z
N MET A 1 5.26 3.25 56.82
CA MET A 1 5.02 4.15 55.65
C MET A 1 6.13 4.10 54.60
N ARG A 2 7.43 4.16 54.95
CA ARG A 2 8.54 4.14 53.94
C ARG A 2 8.59 2.86 53.08
N THR A 3 8.29 1.69 53.62
CA THR A 3 8.26 0.41 52.88
C THR A 3 7.09 0.30 51.90
N LEU A 4 5.93 0.87 52.22
CA LEU A 4 4.76 0.85 51.36
C LEU A 4 4.96 1.72 50.10
N ILE A 5 5.63 2.87 50.26
CA ILE A 5 5.94 3.78 49.13
C ILE A 5 6.95 3.15 48.16
N ALA A 6 7.95 2.40 48.69
CA ALA A 6 8.92 1.70 47.85
C ALA A 6 8.29 0.59 46.99
N THR A 7 7.33 -0.16 47.56
CA THR A 7 6.63 -1.24 46.82
C THR A 7 5.74 -0.69 45.72
N ILE A 8 5.05 0.42 45.95
CA ILE A 8 4.21 1.07 44.95
C ILE A 8 5.07 1.63 43.77
N ALA A 9 6.24 2.22 44.10
CA ALA A 9 7.15 2.75 43.09
C ALA A 9 7.74 1.65 42.17
N VAL A 10 8.04 0.46 42.74
CA VAL A 10 8.51 -0.69 41.92
C VAL A 10 7.42 -1.26 41.04
N PHE A 11 6.16 -1.35 41.50
CA PHE A 11 5.04 -1.83 40.71
C PHE A 11 4.67 -0.86 39.58
N THR A 12 4.73 0.45 39.81
CA THR A 12 4.51 1.45 38.75
C THR A 12 5.64 1.46 37.73
N ALA A 13 6.89 1.25 38.12
CA ALA A 13 8.02 1.14 37.21
C ALA A 13 7.95 -0.15 36.35
N MET A 14 7.52 -1.28 36.90
CA MET A 14 7.28 -2.52 36.13
C MET A 14 6.09 -2.41 35.16
N ALA A 15 5.00 -1.74 35.56
CA ALA A 15 3.85 -1.51 34.69
C ALA A 15 4.20 -0.56 33.53
N ALA A 16 5.03 0.46 33.76
CA ALA A 16 5.52 1.36 32.71
C ALA A 16 6.48 0.66 31.71
N ALA A 17 7.31 -0.28 32.18
CA ALA A 17 8.22 -1.05 31.35
C ALA A 17 7.47 -2.07 30.44
N ALA A 18 6.32 -2.59 30.87
CA ALA A 18 5.49 -3.49 30.05
C ALA A 18 4.80 -2.80 28.87
N PHE A 19 4.66 -1.47 28.86
CA PHE A 19 4.05 -0.71 27.77
C PHE A 19 5.01 -0.39 26.60
N VAL A 20 6.31 -0.68 26.75
CA VAL A 20 7.34 -0.29 25.74
C VAL A 20 7.73 -1.44 24.81
N LEU A 21 7.23 -2.65 25.03
CA LEU A 21 7.64 -3.87 24.29
C LEU A 21 6.51 -4.57 23.54
N THR A 22 5.59 -3.80 22.93
CA THR A 22 4.72 -4.39 21.91
C THR A 22 5.47 -4.44 20.58
N PRO A 23 5.73 -5.65 20.02
CA PRO A 23 6.30 -5.74 18.69
C PRO A 23 5.32 -5.12 17.69
N ARG A 24 5.84 -4.23 16.82
CA ARG A 24 5.05 -3.73 15.69
C ARG A 24 5.07 -4.79 14.61
N ALA A 25 3.91 -5.28 14.26
CA ALA A 25 3.73 -6.14 13.11
C ALA A 25 4.00 -5.36 11.80
N VAL A 26 4.48 -6.06 10.77
CA VAL A 26 4.68 -5.55 9.40
C VAL A 26 3.60 -6.19 8.54
N ASP A 27 2.76 -5.39 7.91
CA ASP A 27 1.53 -5.81 7.24
C ASP A 27 1.55 -5.55 5.72
N ALA A 28 0.69 -6.21 4.94
CA ALA A 28 0.64 -6.11 3.47
C ALA A 28 -0.23 -4.96 2.95
N CYS A 29 0.10 -4.37 1.79
CA CYS A 29 -0.74 -3.39 1.08
C CYS A 29 -1.91 -4.07 0.36
N ALA A 30 -2.90 -4.54 1.13
CA ALA A 30 -4.08 -5.24 0.62
C ALA A 30 -5.31 -4.98 1.50
N GLY A 31 -6.50 -4.98 0.90
CA GLY A 31 -7.76 -5.04 1.64
C GLY A 31 -7.99 -6.46 2.15
N LEU A 32 -8.10 -6.64 3.46
CA LEU A 32 -8.42 -7.92 4.07
C LEU A 32 -9.92 -8.11 4.20
N ILE A 33 -10.36 -9.31 3.83
CA ILE A 33 -11.75 -9.76 3.95
C ILE A 33 -11.77 -11.11 4.68
N GLY A 34 -12.69 -11.26 5.62
CA GLY A 34 -12.86 -12.48 6.39
C GLY A 34 -14.29 -13.01 6.30
N SER A 35 -14.54 -14.22 6.78
CA SER A 35 -15.87 -14.82 6.84
C SER A 35 -16.87 -14.04 7.71
N ASN A 36 -16.38 -13.14 8.57
CA ASN A 36 -17.18 -12.31 9.48
C ASN A 36 -17.00 -10.79 9.24
N GLY A 37 -16.49 -10.38 8.06
CA GLY A 37 -16.20 -8.99 7.73
C GLY A 37 -14.70 -8.68 7.63
N SER A 38 -14.35 -7.38 7.57
CA SER A 38 -12.96 -6.94 7.42
C SER A 38 -12.09 -7.31 8.63
N VAL A 39 -10.84 -7.65 8.34
CA VAL A 39 -9.81 -7.93 9.35
C VAL A 39 -8.94 -6.69 9.52
N ASN A 40 -8.65 -6.32 10.77
CA ASN A 40 -7.89 -5.12 11.07
C ASN A 40 -6.38 -5.36 10.94
N LEU A 41 -5.73 -4.62 10.05
CA LEU A 41 -4.28 -4.64 9.86
C LEU A 41 -3.62 -3.47 10.63
N GLY A 42 -2.49 -3.72 11.26
CA GLY A 42 -1.75 -2.69 11.99
C GLY A 42 -1.03 -1.71 11.06
N ARG A 43 -0.04 -2.17 10.30
CA ARG A 43 0.74 -1.36 9.35
C ARG A 43 1.27 -2.24 8.22
N THR A 44 1.15 -1.78 7.02
CA THR A 44 1.42 -2.48 5.76
C THR A 44 2.79 -2.09 5.21
N THR A 45 3.56 -3.03 4.65
CA THR A 45 4.85 -2.77 3.99
C THR A 45 4.89 -3.34 2.59
N THR A 46 5.24 -2.50 1.61
CA THR A 46 5.32 -2.86 0.19
C THR A 46 6.57 -2.26 -0.44
N LEU A 47 7.20 -3.01 -1.35
CA LEU A 47 8.18 -2.52 -2.30
C LEU A 47 7.57 -2.54 -3.69
N ALA A 48 7.52 -1.39 -4.36
CA ALA A 48 7.25 -1.26 -5.79
C ALA A 48 8.57 -0.83 -6.48
N ALA A 49 9.24 -1.78 -7.11
CA ALA A 49 10.43 -1.50 -7.91
C ALA A 49 10.02 -1.41 -9.38
N TYR A 50 10.53 -0.41 -10.10
CA TYR A 50 10.18 -0.20 -11.49
C TYR A 50 11.40 0.02 -12.35
N SER A 51 11.55 -0.78 -13.38
CA SER A 51 12.60 -0.68 -14.38
C SER A 51 12.16 -1.26 -15.73
N GLY A 52 12.55 -0.62 -16.83
CA GLY A 52 12.32 -1.14 -18.18
C GLY A 52 10.87 -1.40 -18.55
N GLY A 53 9.89 -0.64 -18.02
CA GLY A 53 8.46 -0.86 -18.30
C GLY A 53 7.82 -1.99 -17.47
N VAL A 54 8.49 -2.44 -16.43
CA VAL A 54 8.01 -3.51 -15.55
C VAL A 54 7.98 -3.05 -14.09
N GLU A 55 6.86 -3.20 -13.45
CA GLU A 55 6.71 -3.06 -12.01
C GLU A 55 6.92 -4.42 -11.32
N HIS A 56 7.86 -4.47 -10.39
CA HIS A 56 8.07 -5.56 -9.47
C HIS A 56 7.44 -5.18 -8.12
N TYR A 57 6.25 -5.69 -7.88
CA TYR A 57 5.47 -5.42 -6.68
C TYR A 57 5.71 -6.53 -5.66
N ILE A 58 6.31 -6.20 -4.52
CA ILE A 58 6.58 -7.15 -3.44
C ILE A 58 5.82 -6.71 -2.19
N THR A 59 5.02 -7.62 -1.66
CA THR A 59 4.29 -7.42 -0.40
C THR A 59 4.27 -8.72 0.40
N ALA A 60 4.06 -8.63 1.70
CA ALA A 60 3.95 -9.81 2.54
C ALA A 60 2.51 -9.93 3.07
N PHE A 61 1.91 -11.09 2.87
CA PHE A 61 0.58 -11.41 3.42
C PHE A 61 0.75 -12.00 4.81
N GLN A 62 0.12 -11.43 5.81
CA GLN A 62 0.25 -11.86 7.20
C GLN A 62 -0.90 -12.75 7.65
N PHE A 63 -0.56 -13.75 8.47
CA PHE A 63 -1.53 -14.62 9.13
C PHE A 63 -2.15 -13.95 10.34
N GLN A 64 -3.44 -13.75 10.32
CA GLN A 64 -4.16 -13.07 11.40
C GLN A 64 -4.73 -14.04 12.46
N GLY A 65 -4.55 -15.36 12.28
CA GLY A 65 -5.06 -16.38 13.18
C GLY A 65 -6.59 -16.48 13.17
N GLY A 66 -7.10 -17.43 13.97
CA GLY A 66 -8.54 -17.68 14.05
C GLY A 66 -8.96 -18.89 13.23
N GLY A 67 -10.05 -19.54 13.61
CA GLY A 67 -10.54 -20.78 12.98
C GLY A 67 -11.35 -20.56 11.70
N GLY A 68 -11.25 -19.41 11.05
CA GLY A 68 -11.94 -19.09 9.80
C GLY A 68 -10.97 -18.77 8.66
N GLU A 69 -11.38 -19.05 7.44
CA GLU A 69 -10.67 -18.60 6.24
C GLU A 69 -10.76 -17.09 6.12
N PHE A 70 -9.66 -16.44 5.70
CA PHE A 70 -9.64 -15.04 5.36
C PHE A 70 -8.84 -14.84 4.07
N GLY A 71 -9.18 -13.80 3.35
CA GLY A 71 -8.57 -13.48 2.08
C GLY A 71 -8.10 -12.03 2.01
N SER A 72 -7.40 -11.73 0.95
CA SER A 72 -6.89 -10.41 0.66
C SER A 72 -7.06 -10.10 -0.82
N LEU A 73 -7.45 -8.87 -1.15
CA LEU A 73 -7.56 -8.39 -2.51
C LEU A 73 -6.54 -7.29 -2.76
N ILE A 74 -5.73 -7.45 -3.80
CA ILE A 74 -4.79 -6.43 -4.29
C ILE A 74 -5.18 -6.04 -5.71
N PRO A 75 -5.64 -4.82 -5.95
CA PRO A 75 -5.79 -4.30 -7.31
C PRO A 75 -4.40 -4.11 -7.97
N LEU A 76 -4.27 -4.47 -9.23
CA LEU A 76 -3.01 -4.40 -9.97
C LEU A 76 -3.09 -3.42 -11.15
N PRO A 77 -1.99 -2.70 -11.50
CA PRO A 77 -1.96 -1.77 -12.64
C PRO A 77 -2.03 -2.46 -14.02
N GLY A 78 -1.87 -3.77 -14.06
CA GLY A 78 -1.88 -4.56 -15.30
C GLY A 78 -1.93 -6.05 -15.04
N VAL A 79 -1.99 -6.84 -16.10
CA VAL A 79 -1.96 -8.31 -16.02
C VAL A 79 -0.54 -8.75 -15.66
N PRO A 80 -0.33 -9.45 -14.54
CA PRO A 80 1.00 -9.92 -14.17
C PRO A 80 1.47 -11.03 -15.12
N THR A 81 2.75 -10.99 -15.45
CA THR A 81 3.41 -12.08 -16.20
C THR A 81 3.92 -13.17 -15.29
N LYS A 82 4.12 -12.87 -14.00
CA LYS A 82 4.61 -13.82 -13.02
C LYS A 82 4.10 -13.45 -11.61
N VAL A 83 3.72 -14.47 -10.86
CA VAL A 83 3.45 -14.38 -9.42
C VAL A 83 4.27 -15.48 -8.77
N GLU A 84 5.16 -15.13 -7.84
CA GLU A 84 6.06 -16.06 -7.19
C GLU A 84 6.36 -15.65 -5.76
N ARG A 85 7.08 -16.49 -5.03
CA ARG A 85 7.56 -16.13 -3.70
C ARG A 85 8.57 -15.00 -3.79
N GLY A 86 8.36 -13.94 -3.01
CA GLY A 86 9.31 -12.83 -2.85
C GLY A 86 10.46 -13.18 -1.90
N GLY A 87 11.34 -12.22 -1.65
CA GLY A 87 12.47 -12.38 -0.75
C GLY A 87 12.04 -12.61 0.71
N ASP A 88 12.81 -13.44 1.43
CA ASP A 88 12.51 -13.82 2.81
C ASP A 88 12.68 -12.65 3.79
N TRP A 89 13.58 -11.70 3.50
CA TRP A 89 13.94 -10.59 4.39
C TRP A 89 14.09 -9.23 3.69
N THR A 90 13.76 -9.15 2.40
CA THR A 90 13.86 -7.92 1.59
C THR A 90 13.16 -6.73 2.24
N LEU A 91 11.90 -6.89 2.66
CA LEU A 91 11.14 -5.80 3.27
C LEU A 91 11.73 -5.37 4.63
N GLN A 92 12.19 -6.32 5.43
CA GLN A 92 12.86 -6.04 6.71
C GLN A 92 14.21 -5.33 6.50
N ARG A 93 14.94 -5.67 5.43
CA ARG A 93 16.20 -5.00 5.07
C ARG A 93 15.97 -3.55 4.69
N LEU A 94 14.93 -3.28 3.89
CA LEU A 94 14.51 -1.92 3.51
C LEU A 94 14.05 -1.09 4.72
N LEU A 95 13.24 -1.68 5.60
CA LEU A 95 12.83 -1.03 6.86
C LEU A 95 14.05 -0.67 7.72
N ARG A 96 15.03 -1.55 7.82
CA ARG A 96 16.27 -1.31 8.58
C ARG A 96 17.11 -0.21 7.95
N GLU A 97 17.26 -0.19 6.62
CA GLU A 97 18.03 0.83 5.90
C GLU A 97 17.47 2.24 6.14
N THR A 98 16.16 2.36 6.17
CA THR A 98 15.46 3.65 6.26
C THR A 98 14.96 3.96 7.67
N ALA A 99 15.25 3.11 8.66
CA ALA A 99 14.87 3.35 10.04
C ALA A 99 15.63 4.56 10.60
N PRO A 100 14.98 5.48 11.31
CA PRO A 100 15.69 6.38 12.19
C PRO A 100 16.45 5.53 13.22
N VAL A 101 17.72 5.82 13.41
CA VAL A 101 18.64 4.99 14.23
C VAL A 101 18.01 4.64 15.58
N GLY A 102 17.49 3.43 15.74
CA GLY A 102 17.04 2.95 17.03
C GLY A 102 15.84 2.02 17.20
N VAL A 103 15.26 1.33 16.19
CA VAL A 103 14.18 0.33 16.49
C VAL A 103 14.17 -0.82 15.46
N GLY A 104 14.00 -2.06 15.91
CA GLY A 104 13.83 -3.27 15.09
C GLY A 104 12.72 -4.20 15.60
N GLY A 105 12.11 -5.00 14.75
CA GLY A 105 11.10 -6.04 15.09
C GLY A 105 10.56 -6.75 13.86
N SER A 106 10.13 -8.01 13.97
CA SER A 106 9.73 -8.95 12.92
C SER A 106 8.49 -9.80 13.30
N GLY A 107 7.80 -10.43 12.34
CA GLY A 107 6.74 -11.43 12.56
C GLY A 107 5.88 -11.76 11.32
N ASP A 108 5.35 -12.94 11.23
CA ASP A 108 4.95 -13.82 10.12
C ASP A 108 3.46 -14.31 10.07
N ALA A 109 2.93 -14.90 9.17
CA ALA A 109 2.20 -15.55 8.09
C ALA A 109 0.83 -16.31 8.20
N SER A 110 0.15 -16.64 7.14
CA SER A 110 -0.63 -17.74 6.43
C SER A 110 -2.15 -17.99 6.54
N GLY A 111 -2.89 -18.40 5.56
CA GLY A 111 -3.61 -19.32 4.90
C GLY A 111 -5.06 -19.59 4.40
N VAL A 112 -5.48 -19.75 3.10
CA VAL A 112 -6.41 -20.43 2.11
C VAL A 112 -7.94 -20.21 2.08
N ALA A 113 -8.68 -20.44 1.04
CA ALA A 113 -9.04 -20.63 -0.38
C ALA A 113 -10.60 -20.80 -0.52
N ALA A 114 -11.31 -20.70 -1.62
CA ALA A 114 -11.48 -20.75 -3.03
C ALA A 114 -12.93 -20.50 -3.54
N ALA A 115 -13.15 -20.07 -4.65
CA ALA A 115 -13.66 -20.13 -6.05
C ALA A 115 -15.02 -19.54 -6.47
N GLY A 116 -15.08 -18.74 -7.58
CA GLY A 116 -16.14 -18.68 -8.54
C GLY A 116 -16.50 -17.40 -9.26
N GLY A 117 -16.59 -17.19 -10.47
CA GLY A 117 -17.39 -16.21 -11.25
C GLY A 117 -16.66 -15.10 -12.02
N VAL A 118 -15.38 -14.86 -11.82
CA VAL A 118 -14.50 -13.96 -12.59
C VAL A 118 -13.69 -14.74 -13.63
N GLU A 119 -13.11 -14.04 -14.62
CA GLU A 119 -12.09 -14.65 -15.46
C GLU A 119 -10.82 -14.85 -14.64
N VAL A 120 -10.51 -16.10 -14.32
CA VAL A 120 -9.26 -16.48 -13.67
C VAL A 120 -8.15 -16.51 -14.71
N LEU A 121 -7.14 -15.64 -14.56
CA LEU A 121 -6.00 -15.55 -15.48
C LEU A 121 -4.84 -16.46 -15.06
N GLN A 122 -4.65 -16.65 -13.77
CA GLN A 122 -3.54 -17.42 -13.20
C GLN A 122 -3.90 -17.88 -11.79
N GLU A 123 -3.48 -19.11 -11.43
CA GLU A 123 -3.52 -19.63 -10.06
C GLU A 123 -2.12 -20.07 -9.65
N VAL A 124 -1.70 -19.70 -8.44
CA VAL A 124 -0.38 -20.03 -7.90
C VAL A 124 -0.51 -20.32 -6.41
N ARG A 125 0.12 -21.39 -5.93
CA ARG A 125 0.25 -21.65 -4.51
C ARG A 125 1.65 -21.29 -4.02
N ILE A 126 1.73 -20.43 -3.00
CA ILE A 126 2.97 -20.05 -2.34
C ILE A 126 2.80 -20.32 -0.85
N ASP A 127 3.58 -21.26 -0.34
CA ASP A 127 3.52 -21.72 1.06
C ASP A 127 2.11 -22.18 1.44
N ALA A 128 1.39 -21.43 2.23
CA ALA A 128 0.01 -21.68 2.59
C ALA A 128 -0.94 -20.62 1.99
N LEU A 129 -0.52 -19.89 0.94
CA LEU A 129 -1.33 -18.97 0.17
C LEU A 129 -1.76 -19.57 -1.16
N ASP A 130 -3.05 -19.60 -1.43
CA ASP A 130 -3.59 -19.76 -2.78
C ASP A 130 -3.85 -18.39 -3.38
N LEU A 131 -3.18 -18.10 -4.49
CA LEU A 131 -3.17 -16.83 -5.18
C LEU A 131 -3.87 -16.98 -6.52
N THR A 132 -4.89 -16.15 -6.76
CA THR A 132 -5.66 -16.16 -7.99
C THR A 132 -5.66 -14.78 -8.63
N VAL A 133 -5.18 -14.68 -9.87
CA VAL A 133 -5.26 -13.45 -10.66
C VAL A 133 -6.60 -13.40 -11.35
N LEU A 134 -7.39 -12.40 -11.01
CA LEU A 134 -8.76 -12.19 -11.46
C LEU A 134 -8.82 -11.03 -12.44
N LYS A 135 -9.67 -11.16 -13.45
CA LYS A 135 -10.04 -10.06 -14.35
C LYS A 135 -11.55 -9.92 -14.39
N GLY A 136 -12.05 -8.76 -13.96
CA GLY A 136 -13.48 -8.49 -13.91
C GLY A 136 -13.81 -7.09 -13.42
N GLY A 137 -15.08 -6.72 -13.53
CA GLY A 137 -15.62 -5.52 -12.87
C GLY A 137 -15.65 -5.64 -11.36
N GLY A 138 -15.84 -4.54 -10.65
CA GLY A 138 -15.92 -4.55 -9.18
C GLY A 138 -17.01 -5.47 -8.65
N ALA A 139 -18.18 -5.50 -9.32
CA ALA A 139 -19.29 -6.40 -8.97
C ALA A 139 -18.94 -7.88 -9.19
N ASP A 140 -18.22 -8.22 -10.27
CA ASP A 140 -17.82 -9.62 -10.54
C ASP A 140 -16.82 -10.11 -9.48
N VAL A 141 -15.86 -9.26 -9.11
CA VAL A 141 -14.88 -9.56 -8.04
C VAL A 141 -15.58 -9.70 -6.69
N ALA A 142 -16.61 -8.89 -6.42
CA ALA A 142 -17.40 -9.01 -5.21
C ALA A 142 -18.15 -10.35 -5.14
N VAL A 143 -18.80 -10.76 -6.22
CA VAL A 143 -19.48 -12.06 -6.32
C VAL A 143 -18.48 -13.20 -6.13
N TRP A 144 -17.33 -13.12 -6.78
CA TRP A 144 -16.25 -14.11 -6.60
C TRP A 144 -15.84 -14.25 -5.13
N ALA A 145 -15.65 -13.13 -4.43
CA ALA A 145 -15.27 -13.14 -3.03
C ALA A 145 -16.36 -13.77 -2.14
N GLU A 146 -17.63 -13.46 -2.38
CA GLU A 146 -18.76 -14.05 -1.64
C GLU A 146 -18.88 -15.56 -1.90
N GLU A 147 -18.69 -16.03 -3.14
CA GLU A 147 -18.69 -17.45 -3.49
C GLU A 147 -17.52 -18.21 -2.88
N HIS A 148 -16.44 -17.48 -2.49
CA HIS A 148 -15.30 -18.03 -1.74
C HIS A 148 -15.44 -17.88 -0.23
N GLY A 149 -16.66 -17.58 0.25
CA GLY A 149 -16.98 -17.52 1.67
C GLY A 149 -16.56 -16.25 2.39
N PHE A 150 -16.21 -15.19 1.66
CA PHE A 150 -15.84 -13.90 2.25
C PHE A 150 -17.04 -12.98 2.37
N SER A 151 -17.20 -12.35 3.54
CA SER A 151 -18.20 -11.32 3.76
C SER A 151 -17.63 -9.95 3.44
N LEU A 152 -18.12 -9.35 2.36
CA LEU A 152 -17.68 -8.01 1.96
C LEU A 152 -18.37 -6.93 2.82
N SER A 153 -17.63 -5.88 3.10
CA SER A 153 -18.14 -4.68 3.76
C SER A 153 -19.04 -3.85 2.83
N PRO A 154 -19.94 -3.01 3.37
CA PRO A 154 -20.86 -2.20 2.57
C PRO A 154 -20.19 -1.23 1.58
N ASP A 155 -18.94 -0.83 1.81
CA ASP A 155 -18.13 0.05 0.96
C ASP A 155 -17.39 -0.71 -0.17
N ALA A 156 -17.39 -2.05 -0.14
CA ALA A 156 -16.67 -2.86 -1.13
C ALA A 156 -17.10 -2.59 -2.58
N PRO A 157 -18.38 -2.46 -2.94
CA PRO A 157 -18.76 -2.16 -4.32
C PRO A 157 -18.12 -0.87 -4.84
N GLU A 158 -18.14 0.21 -4.06
CA GLU A 158 -17.54 1.49 -4.45
C GLU A 158 -16.01 1.39 -4.59
N VAL A 159 -15.35 0.72 -3.65
CA VAL A 159 -13.88 0.57 -3.66
C VAL A 159 -13.43 -0.33 -4.81
N LEU A 160 -14.12 -1.46 -5.06
CA LEU A 160 -13.78 -2.35 -6.16
C LEU A 160 -14.03 -1.72 -7.53
N ASP A 161 -15.12 -0.97 -7.71
CA ASP A 161 -15.40 -0.23 -8.94
C ASP A 161 -14.39 0.90 -9.20
N PHE A 162 -13.93 1.57 -8.15
CA PHE A 162 -12.85 2.56 -8.24
C PHE A 162 -11.58 1.97 -8.87
N TYR A 163 -11.26 0.72 -8.57
CA TYR A 163 -10.14 0.02 -9.20
C TYR A 163 -10.47 -0.51 -10.59
N ALA A 164 -11.57 -1.22 -10.74
CA ALA A 164 -11.96 -1.87 -11.98
C ALA A 164 -12.09 -0.90 -13.16
N THR A 165 -12.47 0.35 -12.93
CA THR A 165 -12.54 1.42 -13.95
C THR A 165 -11.16 1.91 -14.43
N ARG A 166 -10.08 1.61 -13.70
CA ARG A 166 -8.69 1.97 -14.05
C ARG A 166 -7.90 0.78 -14.55
N SER A 167 -8.00 -0.35 -13.86
CA SER A 167 -7.47 -1.65 -14.24
C SER A 167 -8.37 -2.74 -13.66
N PRO A 168 -9.06 -3.54 -14.50
CA PRO A 168 -9.95 -4.59 -14.01
C PRO A 168 -9.18 -5.86 -13.59
N ILE A 169 -7.97 -5.71 -13.05
CA ILE A 169 -7.09 -6.82 -12.66
C ILE A 169 -6.90 -6.79 -11.14
N PHE A 170 -7.14 -7.94 -10.52
CA PHE A 170 -6.98 -8.12 -9.09
C PHE A 170 -6.19 -9.39 -8.79
N LEU A 171 -5.37 -9.38 -7.76
CA LEU A 171 -4.83 -10.57 -7.13
C LEU A 171 -5.67 -10.86 -5.88
N ALA A 172 -6.34 -11.99 -5.88
CA ALA A 172 -6.94 -12.54 -4.68
C ALA A 172 -5.95 -13.51 -4.03
N ALA A 173 -5.73 -13.33 -2.75
CA ALA A 173 -4.92 -14.23 -1.93
C ALA A 173 -5.82 -14.82 -0.86
N VAL A 174 -5.83 -16.11 -0.78
CA VAL A 174 -6.62 -16.85 0.18
C VAL A 174 -5.72 -17.79 0.97
N PHE A 175 -5.98 -17.87 2.22
CA PHE A 175 -5.11 -18.55 3.17
C PHE A 175 -5.56 -19.97 3.60
N ASP A 176 -4.69 -21.06 3.60
CA ASP A 176 -4.84 -22.41 4.18
C ASP A 176 -4.39 -22.51 5.65
N ALA A 177 -5.30 -22.33 6.57
CA ALA A 177 -4.99 -22.44 7.98
C ALA A 177 -4.42 -23.82 8.37
N ALA A 178 -4.79 -24.89 7.64
CA ALA A 178 -4.26 -26.23 7.87
C ALA A 178 -2.81 -26.34 7.38
N ALA A 179 -2.53 -25.88 6.15
CA ALA A 179 -1.17 -25.88 5.61
C ALA A 179 -0.24 -24.93 6.40
N ALA A 180 -0.76 -23.84 6.96
CA ALA A 180 -0.03 -22.98 7.86
C ALA A 180 0.38 -23.67 9.14
N ALA A 181 -0.55 -24.37 9.79
CA ALA A 181 -0.28 -25.14 10.99
C ALA A 181 0.74 -26.26 10.75
N GLU A 182 0.66 -26.95 9.60
CA GLU A 182 1.65 -27.96 9.20
C GLU A 182 3.05 -27.38 9.01
N ARG A 183 3.17 -26.13 8.60
CA ARG A 183 4.43 -25.39 8.44
C ARG A 183 4.93 -24.75 9.73
N GLY A 184 4.15 -24.83 10.81
CA GLY A 184 4.46 -24.19 12.09
C GLY A 184 4.38 -22.67 12.05
N GLN A 185 3.62 -22.11 11.11
CA GLN A 185 3.42 -20.69 10.99
C GLN A 185 2.55 -20.17 12.14
N VAL A 186 2.94 -19.04 12.72
CA VAL A 186 2.25 -18.42 13.85
C VAL A 186 1.62 -17.08 13.44
N LEU A 187 0.75 -16.57 14.30
CA LEU A 187 0.09 -15.27 14.09
C LEU A 187 1.10 -14.17 13.82
N GLY A 188 0.91 -13.46 12.73
CA GLY A 188 1.80 -12.38 12.30
C GLY A 188 2.89 -12.78 11.29
N ASP A 189 3.11 -14.10 11.02
CA ASP A 189 4.09 -14.60 10.04
C ASP A 189 3.75 -14.14 8.57
N GLY A 190 4.68 -13.53 7.79
CA GLY A 190 4.49 -12.99 6.42
C GLY A 190 4.91 -13.94 5.32
N THR A 191 4.00 -14.29 4.41
CA THR A 191 4.41 -14.92 3.15
C THR A 191 4.68 -13.84 2.13
N PRO A 192 5.96 -13.55 1.77
CA PRO A 192 6.28 -12.53 0.78
C PRO A 192 5.92 -13.04 -0.62
N VAL A 193 5.20 -12.21 -1.35
CA VAL A 193 4.79 -12.46 -2.73
C VAL A 193 5.40 -11.39 -3.63
N HIS A 194 6.01 -11.83 -4.73
CA HIS A 194 6.55 -11.00 -5.79
C HIS A 194 5.68 -11.14 -7.03
N ILE A 195 5.17 -10.01 -7.51
CA ILE A 195 4.30 -9.90 -8.66
C ILE A 195 5.02 -9.08 -9.72
N THR A 196 5.23 -9.63 -10.91
CA THR A 196 5.89 -8.97 -12.05
C THR A 196 4.83 -8.47 -13.01
N ILE A 197 4.71 -7.16 -13.18
CA ILE A 197 3.61 -6.52 -13.89
C ILE A 197 4.17 -5.60 -14.99
N PRO A 198 4.08 -5.96 -16.29
CA PRO A 198 4.33 -5.01 -17.38
C PRO A 198 3.32 -3.87 -17.32
N THR A 199 3.78 -2.64 -17.19
CA THR A 199 2.93 -1.44 -17.16
C THR A 199 3.74 -0.17 -17.45
N ASP A 200 3.15 0.76 -18.19
CA ASP A 200 3.69 2.10 -18.40
C ASP A 200 3.24 3.09 -17.31
N ASN A 201 2.29 2.68 -16.47
CA ASN A 201 1.68 3.50 -15.44
C ASN A 201 1.67 2.78 -14.09
N PRO A 202 2.83 2.63 -13.43
CA PRO A 202 2.91 1.97 -12.13
C PRO A 202 2.16 2.76 -11.05
N TRP A 203 1.49 2.04 -10.17
CA TRP A 203 0.83 2.62 -9.01
C TRP A 203 0.69 1.60 -7.87
N VAL A 204 0.81 2.10 -6.64
CA VAL A 204 0.62 1.29 -5.41
C VAL A 204 -0.80 1.52 -4.90
N PRO A 205 -1.61 0.46 -4.71
CA PRO A 205 -2.97 0.57 -4.22
C PRO A 205 -2.96 0.95 -2.74
N LEU A 206 -3.44 2.15 -2.42
CA LEU A 206 -3.54 2.63 -1.05
C LEU A 206 -4.99 2.68 -0.56
N ARG A 207 -5.93 3.09 -1.42
CA ARG A 207 -7.35 3.18 -1.06
C ARG A 207 -7.91 1.84 -0.56
N ILE A 208 -7.44 0.71 -1.11
CA ILE A 208 -7.89 -0.62 -0.71
C ILE A 208 -7.62 -0.92 0.79
N LEU A 209 -6.64 -0.25 1.40
CA LEU A 209 -6.30 -0.40 2.82
C LEU A 209 -7.42 0.09 3.75
N GLY A 210 -8.30 0.94 3.24
CA GLY A 210 -9.47 1.44 3.96
C GLY A 210 -10.69 0.53 3.85
N LEU A 211 -10.64 -0.52 3.01
CA LEU A 211 -11.78 -1.40 2.77
C LEU A 211 -12.31 -2.02 4.06
N GLY A 212 -13.58 -1.81 4.34
CA GLY A 212 -14.28 -2.34 5.52
C GLY A 212 -13.94 -1.66 6.86
N LYS A 213 -13.12 -0.61 6.85
CA LYS A 213 -12.78 0.16 8.04
C LYS A 213 -13.77 1.28 8.30
N GLN A 214 -13.88 1.71 9.56
CA GLN A 214 -14.63 2.93 9.88
C GLN A 214 -13.88 4.15 9.34
N SER A 215 -14.62 5.21 8.97
CA SER A 215 -14.03 6.39 8.31
C SER A 215 -12.96 7.12 9.14
N ASP A 216 -13.03 7.03 10.47
CA ASP A 216 -12.07 7.59 11.43
C ASP A 216 -10.97 6.59 11.86
N GLU A 217 -11.04 5.35 11.39
CA GLU A 217 -10.05 4.33 11.72
C GLU A 217 -8.71 4.63 11.05
N PHE A 218 -7.62 4.51 11.81
CA PHE A 218 -6.27 4.78 11.33
C PHE A 218 -5.81 3.72 10.34
N VAL A 219 -5.18 4.19 9.26
CA VAL A 219 -4.51 3.36 8.24
C VAL A 219 -3.04 3.77 8.16
N GLY A 220 -2.14 2.82 8.36
CA GLY A 220 -0.71 3.01 8.24
C GLY A 220 -0.08 2.09 7.20
N ALA A 221 0.86 2.63 6.40
CA ALA A 221 1.65 1.82 5.46
C ALA A 221 3.05 2.39 5.26
N ASP A 222 4.02 1.51 4.96
CA ASP A 222 5.34 1.85 4.47
C ASP A 222 5.43 1.43 2.99
N VAL A 223 5.66 2.40 2.11
CA VAL A 223 5.82 2.16 0.67
C VAL A 223 7.23 2.50 0.26
N PHE A 224 7.95 1.49 -0.19
CA PHE A 224 9.27 1.64 -0.80
C PHE A 224 9.14 1.70 -2.32
N LEU A 225 9.77 2.70 -2.94
CA LEU A 225 9.95 2.77 -4.37
C LEU A 225 11.43 2.55 -4.68
N LEU A 226 11.72 1.63 -5.59
CA LEU A 226 13.07 1.39 -6.09
C LEU A 226 13.06 1.60 -7.60
N THR A 227 13.69 2.66 -8.07
CA THR A 227 13.59 3.15 -9.45
C THR A 227 14.96 3.47 -10.02
N GLU A 228 15.09 3.56 -11.35
CA GLU A 228 16.39 3.89 -11.99
C GLU A 228 16.86 5.31 -11.65
N ARG A 229 15.92 6.23 -11.44
CA ARG A 229 16.17 7.64 -11.09
C ARG A 229 15.18 8.08 -10.01
N GLN A 230 15.39 9.27 -9.44
CA GLN A 230 14.41 9.85 -8.53
C GLN A 230 13.03 9.94 -9.19
N PRO A 231 12.01 9.25 -8.67
CA PRO A 231 10.68 9.24 -9.27
C PRO A 231 9.90 10.52 -8.97
N ALA A 232 8.95 10.87 -9.84
CA ALA A 232 7.84 11.74 -9.49
C ALA A 232 6.65 10.87 -9.04
N TRP A 233 5.81 11.39 -8.14
CA TRP A 233 4.62 10.68 -7.66
C TRP A 233 3.44 11.62 -7.40
N LEU A 234 2.22 11.03 -7.37
CA LEU A 234 0.96 11.66 -6.99
C LEU A 234 0.20 10.76 -6.01
N PRO A 235 -0.50 11.34 -5.00
CA PRO A 235 -0.52 12.76 -4.64
C PRO A 235 0.83 13.23 -4.11
N ALA A 236 1.03 14.53 -4.02
CA ALA A 236 2.21 15.09 -3.35
C ALA A 236 2.23 14.71 -1.87
N ALA A 237 3.43 14.70 -1.27
CA ALA A 237 3.54 14.50 0.18
C ALA A 237 2.79 15.59 0.96
N GLY A 238 2.05 15.20 1.99
CA GLY A 238 1.12 15.99 2.79
C GLY A 238 -0.15 15.19 3.06
N ASP A 239 -1.05 15.65 3.91
CA ASP A 239 -2.39 15.09 4.16
C ASP A 239 -2.43 13.55 4.29
N GLY A 240 -1.57 12.98 5.15
CA GLY A 240 -1.51 11.55 5.41
C GLY A 240 -0.50 10.76 4.55
N LEU A 241 0.26 11.40 3.66
CA LEU A 241 1.37 10.80 2.93
C LEU A 241 2.67 11.56 3.22
N PHE A 242 3.68 10.88 3.78
CA PHE A 242 4.91 11.50 4.25
C PHE A 242 6.13 10.90 3.55
N LEU A 243 7.01 11.76 3.01
CA LEU A 243 8.32 11.34 2.51
C LEU A 243 9.27 11.19 3.70
N SER A 244 9.67 9.95 4.01
CA SER A 244 10.53 9.66 5.17
C SER A 244 11.98 9.33 4.81
N TYR A 245 12.23 8.90 3.57
CA TYR A 245 13.58 8.64 3.06
C TYR A 245 13.63 8.83 1.53
N TYR A 246 14.74 9.36 1.01
CA TYR A 246 15.04 9.38 -0.42
C TYR A 246 16.55 9.52 -0.66
N GLY A 247 17.07 8.83 -1.65
CA GLY A 247 18.47 8.89 -2.05
C GLY A 247 18.89 7.76 -2.97
N GLN A 248 20.14 7.84 -3.44
CA GLN A 248 20.75 6.73 -4.17
C GLN A 248 20.88 5.53 -3.22
N ALA A 249 20.37 4.36 -3.63
CA ALA A 249 20.57 3.13 -2.88
C ALA A 249 22.07 2.79 -2.84
N THR A 250 22.55 2.33 -1.69
CA THR A 250 23.97 1.92 -1.55
C THR A 250 24.21 0.58 -2.24
N ASP A 251 25.43 0.37 -2.74
CA ASP A 251 25.83 -0.92 -3.33
C ASP A 251 25.63 -2.07 -2.34
N LEU A 252 25.97 -1.84 -1.05
CA LEU A 252 25.76 -2.81 0.01
C LEU A 252 24.27 -3.20 0.17
N LEU A 253 23.36 -2.24 0.13
CA LEU A 253 21.93 -2.52 0.19
C LEU A 253 21.48 -3.36 -1.01
N LEU A 254 21.87 -2.96 -2.23
CA LEU A 254 21.47 -3.66 -3.45
C LEU A 254 22.10 -5.06 -3.54
N ASP A 255 23.33 -5.25 -3.07
CA ASP A 255 23.96 -6.56 -2.95
C ASP A 255 23.21 -7.45 -1.95
N ASP A 256 22.90 -6.92 -0.78
CA ASP A 256 22.06 -7.62 0.20
C ASP A 256 20.73 -8.04 -0.44
N LEU A 257 19.98 -7.12 -1.06
CA LEU A 257 18.70 -7.43 -1.67
C LEU A 257 18.80 -8.49 -2.76
N ARG A 258 19.83 -8.44 -3.61
CA ARG A 258 20.08 -9.47 -4.64
C ARG A 258 20.41 -10.84 -4.06
N ALA A 259 21.00 -10.88 -2.88
CA ALA A 259 21.33 -12.14 -2.21
C ALA A 259 20.13 -12.83 -1.60
N ASP A 260 18.99 -12.14 -1.44
CA ASP A 260 17.78 -12.73 -0.91
C ASP A 260 17.11 -13.67 -1.95
N ALA A 261 16.43 -14.70 -1.45
CA ALA A 261 15.81 -15.73 -2.29
C ALA A 261 14.78 -15.13 -3.28
N GLY A 262 14.93 -15.43 -4.58
CA GLY A 262 14.03 -14.91 -5.63
C GLY A 262 14.25 -13.45 -6.02
N MET A 263 15.23 -12.73 -5.41
CA MET A 263 15.45 -11.29 -5.62
C MET A 263 16.63 -10.96 -6.54
N GLY A 264 17.23 -11.96 -7.19
CA GLY A 264 18.39 -11.77 -8.09
C GLY A 264 18.16 -10.87 -9.31
N TRP A 265 16.92 -10.45 -9.57
CA TRP A 265 16.54 -9.48 -10.60
C TRP A 265 16.80 -8.01 -10.18
N MET A 266 17.07 -7.73 -8.91
CA MET A 266 17.33 -6.37 -8.39
C MET A 266 18.45 -5.68 -9.18
N PRO A 267 18.29 -4.40 -9.57
CA PRO A 267 19.27 -3.67 -10.38
C PRO A 267 20.59 -3.45 -9.62
N GLU A 268 21.68 -3.19 -10.38
CA GLU A 268 22.98 -2.85 -9.79
C GLU A 268 23.00 -1.43 -9.20
N THR A 269 22.19 -0.54 -9.74
CA THR A 269 22.03 0.84 -9.25
C THR A 269 20.55 1.21 -9.20
N ALA A 270 20.13 1.91 -8.16
CA ALA A 270 18.77 2.36 -8.02
C ALA A 270 18.65 3.59 -7.13
N TRP A 271 17.56 4.32 -7.29
CA TRP A 271 17.10 5.35 -6.36
C TRP A 271 16.07 4.75 -5.41
N LEU A 272 16.30 4.88 -4.12
CA LEU A 272 15.38 4.43 -3.07
C LEU A 272 14.58 5.61 -2.54
N THR A 273 13.26 5.45 -2.49
CA THR A 273 12.34 6.38 -1.83
C THR A 273 11.47 5.60 -0.84
N LYS A 274 11.29 6.12 0.36
CA LYS A 274 10.30 5.60 1.31
C LYS A 274 9.23 6.65 1.55
N LEU A 275 7.99 6.28 1.32
CA LEU A 275 6.80 7.03 1.68
C LEU A 275 6.08 6.32 2.83
N GLU A 276 5.59 7.08 3.79
CA GLU A 276 4.78 6.58 4.89
C GLU A 276 3.36 7.09 4.76
N VAL A 277 2.39 6.18 4.77
CA VAL A 277 0.97 6.49 4.90
C VAL A 277 0.64 6.55 6.39
N GLY A 278 -0.01 7.62 6.79
CA GLY A 278 -0.57 7.80 8.13
C GLY A 278 -1.84 8.62 8.02
N SER A 279 -2.95 7.99 7.66
CA SER A 279 -4.22 8.62 7.31
C SER A 279 -5.38 7.96 8.04
N THR A 280 -6.59 8.46 7.85
CA THR A 280 -7.82 7.73 8.19
C THR A 280 -8.35 7.02 6.96
N ALA A 281 -9.13 5.95 7.14
CA ALA A 281 -9.76 5.24 6.03
C ALA A 281 -10.69 6.17 5.20
N GLY A 282 -11.33 7.13 5.85
CA GLY A 282 -12.20 8.11 5.22
C GLY A 282 -11.46 9.13 4.33
N ASP A 283 -10.20 9.43 4.65
CA ASP A 283 -9.37 10.38 3.89
C ASP A 283 -8.52 9.67 2.83
N LEU A 284 -8.25 8.37 2.97
CA LEU A 284 -7.45 7.56 2.04
C LEU A 284 -8.27 7.20 0.79
N LYS A 285 -8.50 8.18 -0.08
CA LYS A 285 -9.31 8.05 -1.31
C LYS A 285 -8.50 8.06 -2.60
N TYR A 286 -7.21 7.84 -2.51
CA TYR A 286 -6.25 7.87 -3.60
C TYR A 286 -5.31 6.66 -3.56
N ASP A 287 -4.60 6.46 -4.66
CA ASP A 287 -3.48 5.54 -4.77
C ASP A 287 -2.20 6.32 -5.07
N LEU A 288 -1.05 5.69 -4.85
CA LEU A 288 0.24 6.28 -5.17
C LEU A 288 0.60 5.97 -6.63
N ALA A 289 0.35 6.91 -7.53
CA ALA A 289 0.82 6.83 -8.91
C ALA A 289 2.27 7.30 -9.01
N VAL A 290 3.08 6.59 -9.81
CA VAL A 290 4.52 6.83 -9.93
C VAL A 290 4.90 7.04 -11.39
N ASP A 291 5.70 8.08 -11.67
CA ASP A 291 6.50 8.17 -12.89
C ASP A 291 7.95 7.85 -12.55
N ALA A 292 8.38 6.65 -12.87
CA ALA A 292 9.71 6.15 -12.57
C ALA A 292 10.78 6.63 -13.55
N SER A 293 10.40 7.27 -14.67
CA SER A 293 11.35 7.89 -15.59
C SER A 293 12.05 9.12 -15.00
N GLY A 294 11.39 9.78 -14.05
CA GLY A 294 11.83 11.03 -13.44
C GLY A 294 11.76 12.25 -14.38
N GLU A 295 11.28 12.08 -15.60
CA GLU A 295 11.19 13.11 -16.64
C GLU A 295 9.75 13.53 -16.96
N GLY A 296 8.78 12.66 -16.63
CA GLY A 296 7.38 12.85 -16.87
C GLY A 296 6.60 13.32 -15.64
N ARG A 297 5.30 13.07 -15.68
CA ARG A 297 4.37 13.33 -14.58
C ARG A 297 3.51 12.11 -14.35
N PRO A 298 3.35 11.65 -13.10
CA PRO A 298 2.45 10.55 -12.81
C PRO A 298 1.01 10.92 -13.16
N SER A 299 0.24 9.92 -13.61
CA SER A 299 -1.14 10.11 -14.06
C SER A 299 -2.08 10.39 -12.89
N PHE A 300 -2.87 11.46 -12.98
CA PHE A 300 -3.98 11.73 -12.04
C PHE A 300 -5.02 10.60 -12.05
N ARG A 301 -5.23 9.97 -13.21
CA ARG A 301 -6.11 8.80 -13.34
C ARG A 301 -5.57 7.60 -12.55
N SER A 302 -4.28 7.28 -12.70
CA SER A 302 -3.63 6.20 -11.95
C SER A 302 -3.65 6.45 -10.44
N ALA A 303 -3.53 7.71 -10.01
CA ALA A 303 -3.67 8.10 -8.62
C ALA A 303 -5.14 8.11 -8.11
N GLY A 304 -6.13 7.93 -8.99
CA GLY A 304 -7.55 8.01 -8.62
C GLY A 304 -8.02 9.40 -8.20
N LEU A 305 -7.30 10.45 -8.57
CA LEU A 305 -7.58 11.84 -8.18
C LEU A 305 -8.55 12.56 -9.12
N ILE A 306 -8.87 11.97 -10.26
CA ILE A 306 -9.87 12.49 -11.21
C ILE A 306 -11.02 11.49 -11.32
N PRO A 307 -12.26 11.90 -11.06
CA PRO A 307 -13.43 11.09 -11.36
C PRO A 307 -13.46 10.80 -12.87
N LEU A 308 -13.60 9.53 -13.25
CA LEU A 308 -13.76 9.17 -14.66
C LEU A 308 -15.10 9.70 -15.17
N PRO A 309 -15.16 10.46 -16.28
CA PRO A 309 -16.42 10.65 -16.98
C PRO A 309 -16.90 9.28 -17.49
N ASN A 310 -18.19 8.98 -17.33
CA ASN A 310 -18.83 7.76 -17.84
C ASN A 310 -18.87 7.78 -19.37
N THR A 311 -17.74 7.60 -20.03
CA THR A 311 -17.66 7.48 -21.50
C THR A 311 -16.59 6.45 -21.88
N GLY A 312 -17.02 5.44 -22.64
CA GLY A 312 -16.10 4.46 -23.20
C GLY A 312 -15.11 5.08 -24.17
N GLY A 313 -13.86 4.74 -24.00
CA GLY A 313 -12.79 4.78 -24.98
C GLY A 313 -12.37 6.16 -25.51
N ALA A 314 -11.32 6.71 -24.92
CA ALA A 314 -10.31 7.53 -25.60
C ALA A 314 -9.07 7.60 -24.68
N GLU A 315 -7.90 7.47 -25.24
CA GLU A 315 -6.63 7.72 -24.59
C GLU A 315 -6.57 9.22 -24.23
N ASP A 316 -6.54 9.55 -22.95
CA ASP A 316 -6.44 10.94 -22.49
C ASP A 316 -5.02 11.24 -22.05
N ASP A 317 -4.34 11.95 -22.94
CA ASP A 317 -3.20 12.78 -22.60
C ASP A 317 -3.68 13.85 -21.59
N ALA A 318 -3.35 13.68 -20.29
CA ALA A 318 -3.89 14.47 -19.20
C ALA A 318 -3.19 15.83 -19.11
N SER A 319 -3.47 16.70 -20.07
CA SER A 319 -3.27 18.13 -19.90
C SER A 319 -4.28 18.66 -18.88
N MET A 320 -3.81 19.27 -17.81
CA MET A 320 -4.67 19.89 -16.79
C MET A 320 -5.72 20.79 -17.45
N PRO A 321 -7.02 20.64 -17.12
CA PRO A 321 -8.03 21.54 -17.65
C PRO A 321 -7.66 22.99 -17.29
N TRP A 322 -7.57 23.87 -18.27
CA TRP A 322 -7.25 25.30 -18.12
C TRP A 322 -8.13 26.01 -17.07
N ALA A 323 -9.28 25.44 -16.73
CA ALA A 323 -10.17 25.94 -15.69
C ALA A 323 -9.48 26.03 -14.32
N TRP A 324 -8.57 25.15 -13.96
CA TRP A 324 -7.81 25.22 -12.70
C TRP A 324 -6.74 26.32 -12.71
N LEU A 325 -6.14 26.60 -13.88
CA LEU A 325 -5.23 27.73 -14.05
C LEU A 325 -5.98 29.05 -13.92
N ALA A 326 -7.22 29.14 -14.37
CA ALA A 326 -8.05 30.30 -14.19
C ALA A 326 -8.40 30.57 -12.72
N VAL A 327 -8.69 29.53 -11.93
CA VAL A 327 -8.96 29.66 -10.49
C VAL A 327 -7.71 30.11 -9.74
N ALA A 328 -6.54 29.53 -10.04
CA ALA A 328 -5.27 29.94 -9.44
C ALA A 328 -4.91 31.41 -9.80
N ALA A 329 -5.13 31.81 -11.04
CA ALA A 329 -4.91 33.21 -11.48
C ALA A 329 -5.87 34.20 -10.80
N PHE A 330 -7.13 33.79 -10.58
CA PHE A 330 -8.12 34.64 -9.89
C PHE A 330 -7.77 34.80 -8.41
N ALA A 331 -7.28 33.76 -7.74
CA ALA A 331 -6.82 33.84 -6.35
C ALA A 331 -5.60 34.75 -6.21
N ALA A 332 -4.61 34.64 -7.11
CA ALA A 332 -3.43 35.51 -7.11
C ALA A 332 -3.77 36.96 -7.38
N LEU A 333 -4.72 37.24 -8.28
CA LEU A 333 -5.17 38.61 -8.59
C LEU A 333 -5.92 39.22 -7.40
N SER A 334 -6.71 38.43 -6.68
CA SER A 334 -7.46 38.91 -5.50
C SER A 334 -6.53 39.29 -4.35
N ILE A 335 -5.44 38.55 -4.13
CA ILE A 335 -4.43 38.86 -3.11
C ILE A 335 -3.66 40.15 -3.48
N SER A 336 -3.31 40.33 -4.76
CA SER A 336 -2.60 41.55 -5.24
C SER A 336 -3.44 42.83 -5.11
N LEU A 337 -4.73 42.74 -5.38
CA LEU A 337 -5.65 43.89 -5.25
C LEU A 337 -5.91 44.28 -3.80
N THR A 338 -5.92 43.30 -2.87
CA THR A 338 -6.07 43.59 -1.44
C THR A 338 -4.79 44.21 -0.86
N GLY A 339 -3.60 43.75 -1.29
CA GLY A 339 -2.33 44.34 -0.90
C GLY A 339 -2.17 45.79 -1.37
N LEU A 340 -2.59 46.10 -2.60
CA LEU A 340 -2.51 47.47 -3.16
C LEU A 340 -3.41 48.47 -2.42
N ARG A 341 -4.57 48.04 -1.92
CA ARG A 341 -5.48 48.90 -1.12
C ARG A 341 -4.94 49.19 0.29
N LEU A 342 -4.19 48.28 0.88
CA LEU A 342 -3.55 48.51 2.18
C LEU A 342 -2.38 49.48 2.10
N VAL A 343 -1.58 49.43 1.03
CA VAL A 343 -0.48 50.39 0.81
C VAL A 343 -1.00 51.76 0.50
N ALA A 344 -2.05 51.91 -0.31
CA ALA A 344 -2.65 53.22 -0.64
C ALA A 344 -3.32 53.89 0.56
N GLY A 345 -3.76 53.14 1.57
CA GLY A 345 -4.31 53.65 2.84
C GLY A 345 -3.27 54.17 3.81
N ALA A 346 -2.01 53.68 3.74
CA ALA A 346 -0.92 54.05 4.66
C ALA A 346 -0.20 55.35 4.24
N VAL A 347 -0.35 55.81 3.00
CA VAL A 347 0.30 57.05 2.48
C VAL A 347 -0.56 58.30 2.71
N ARG A 348 -1.75 58.16 3.31
CA ARG A 348 -2.68 59.29 3.57
C ARG A 348 -2.92 59.55 5.06
N ARG A 349 -1.94 59.29 5.90
CA ARG A 349 -1.93 59.79 7.30
C ARG A 349 -0.61 60.47 7.61
#